data_854963aa8036310ff5f48dc9a957180a
#
_entry.id   854963aa8036310ff5f48dc9a957180a
#
_cell.length_a   1.000
_cell.length_b   1.000
_cell.length_c   1.000
_cell.angle_alpha   90.00
_cell.angle_beta   90.00
_cell.angle_gamma   90.00
#
_symmetry.space_group_name_H-M   'P 1'
#
loop_
_entity.id
_entity.type
_entity.pdbx_description
1 polymer ?
#
loop_
_entity_poly.entity_id
_entity_poly.type
_entity_poly.pdbx_seq_one_letter_code
_entity_poly.pdbx_strand_id
1 'polypeptide(L)'
;MSIYTNILTKQGLYSIIKAREVNDMNKEQTDLFLEDILEFGKQYVATGAQVKRVEDSMINLCKIYGFEDAEIYAITTLIIATIKNKDGEHFTQSVRVTKSGTDLGRLEEINEVYKYICSAKPDLEELDRIIKHPKKTKPKPFFKLIGYMLAAGSFAIFFGGNLRDGLAAAVVGIFIYLMDYHFRLKKINNIVYTLTASFFAGALAIISTYFGLGENIDKIMIGDIMLFIPGLLLVNSVQEMFNKDIVAGLYKLIEALFTATAIAGGYALSMILLGGMLK
;
A
#
# COMPACT_ATOMS: atom_id res chain seq x y z
N MET A 1 -7.38 41.23 26.39
CA MET A 1 -7.34 39.96 27.15
C MET A 1 -8.69 39.24 27.19
N SER A 2 -9.80 39.87 26.87
CA SER A 2 -11.17 39.27 26.95
C SER A 2 -11.61 38.49 25.70
N ILE A 3 -11.00 38.69 24.53
CA ILE A 3 -11.44 38.02 23.25
C ILE A 3 -10.82 36.62 23.13
N TYR A 4 -9.59 36.44 23.59
CA TYR A 4 -8.91 35.12 23.55
C TYR A 4 -9.52 34.10 24.55
N THR A 5 -9.98 34.55 25.70
CA THR A 5 -10.66 33.70 26.71
C THR A 5 -12.02 33.21 26.20
N ASN A 6 -12.72 34.02 25.38
CA ASN A 6 -14.04 33.68 24.86
C ASN A 6 -13.96 32.69 23.66
N ILE A 7 -12.86 32.71 22.90
CA ILE A 7 -12.64 31.77 21.79
C ILE A 7 -12.23 30.39 22.33
N LEU A 8 -11.37 30.37 23.36
CA LEU A 8 -10.95 29.12 23.99
C LEU A 8 -12.09 28.42 24.73
N THR A 9 -12.99 29.21 25.40
CA THR A 9 -14.18 28.66 26.06
C THR A 9 -15.25 28.19 25.05
N LYS A 10 -15.45 28.88 23.93
CA LYS A 10 -16.37 28.41 22.87
C LYS A 10 -15.88 27.16 22.18
N GLN A 11 -14.57 27.07 21.83
CA GLN A 11 -13.99 25.84 21.27
C GLN A 11 -14.00 24.70 22.29
N GLY A 12 -13.69 24.97 23.57
CA GLY A 12 -13.78 23.98 24.62
C GLY A 12 -15.22 23.52 24.90
N LEU A 13 -16.19 24.44 24.90
CA LEU A 13 -17.61 24.09 25.02
C LEU A 13 -18.13 23.31 23.81
N TYR A 14 -17.71 23.71 22.60
CA TYR A 14 -18.10 23.02 21.35
C TYR A 14 -17.50 21.60 21.28
N SER A 15 -16.26 21.42 21.76
CA SER A 15 -15.64 20.09 21.86
C SER A 15 -16.29 19.20 22.92
N ILE A 16 -16.72 19.79 24.05
CA ILE A 16 -17.42 19.08 25.13
C ILE A 16 -18.87 18.74 24.73
N ILE A 17 -19.58 19.64 24.03
CA ILE A 17 -20.92 19.36 23.49
C ILE A 17 -20.85 18.30 22.39
N LYS A 18 -19.91 18.43 21.46
CA LYS A 18 -19.67 17.44 20.39
C LYS A 18 -19.22 16.08 20.95
N ALA A 19 -18.40 16.06 22.02
CA ALA A 19 -18.05 14.82 22.74
C ALA A 19 -19.24 14.19 23.47
N ARG A 20 -20.25 15.00 23.89
CA ARG A 20 -21.48 14.50 24.50
C ARG A 20 -22.44 13.89 23.46
N GLU A 21 -22.61 14.51 22.29
CA GLU A 21 -23.45 13.98 21.19
C GLU A 21 -22.90 12.67 20.61
N VAL A 22 -21.59 12.55 20.50
CA VAL A 22 -20.91 11.32 20.03
C VAL A 22 -21.06 10.17 21.04
N ASN A 23 -21.29 10.49 22.30
CA ASN A 23 -21.36 9.54 23.40
C ASN A 23 -22.77 8.91 23.59
N ASP A 24 -23.79 9.35 22.84
CA ASP A 24 -25.18 8.87 22.91
C ASP A 24 -25.64 8.23 21.58
N MET A 25 -24.72 7.53 20.88
CA MET A 25 -25.07 6.78 19.68
C MET A 25 -26.08 5.69 20.02
N ASN A 26 -27.19 5.67 19.27
CA ASN A 26 -28.14 4.57 19.34
C ASN A 26 -27.54 3.32 18.63
N LYS A 27 -28.23 2.17 18.73
CA LYS A 27 -27.75 0.89 18.15
C LYS A 27 -27.44 1.01 16.66
N GLU A 28 -28.31 1.63 15.89
CA GLU A 28 -28.17 1.80 14.44
C GLU A 28 -26.96 2.69 14.10
N GLN A 29 -26.76 3.76 14.82
CA GLN A 29 -25.59 4.65 14.67
C GLN A 29 -24.28 3.95 15.05
N THR A 30 -24.31 3.10 16.08
CA THR A 30 -23.14 2.29 16.51
C THR A 30 -22.77 1.27 15.43
N ASP A 31 -23.75 0.62 14.83
CA ASP A 31 -23.52 -0.32 13.73
C ASP A 31 -22.95 0.37 12.48
N LEU A 32 -23.49 1.53 12.10
CA LEU A 32 -22.98 2.34 10.99
C LEU A 32 -21.54 2.84 11.26
N PHE A 33 -21.27 3.33 12.46
CA PHE A 33 -19.92 3.73 12.86
C PHE A 33 -18.93 2.58 12.71
N LEU A 34 -19.30 1.38 13.20
CA LEU A 34 -18.43 0.20 13.12
C LEU A 34 -18.18 -0.22 11.67
N GLU A 35 -19.19 -0.11 10.78
CA GLU A 35 -19.05 -0.34 9.34
C GLU A 35 -18.02 0.63 8.73
N ASP A 36 -18.10 1.91 9.07
CA ASP A 36 -17.16 2.93 8.56
C ASP A 36 -15.74 2.68 9.04
N ILE A 37 -15.55 2.34 10.31
CA ILE A 37 -14.23 1.99 10.87
C ILE A 37 -13.67 0.73 10.19
N LEU A 38 -14.49 -0.26 9.91
CA LEU A 38 -14.07 -1.46 9.16
C LEU A 38 -13.70 -1.13 7.70
N GLU A 39 -14.46 -0.27 7.03
CA GLU A 39 -14.12 0.17 5.68
C GLU A 39 -12.81 0.99 5.65
N PHE A 40 -12.57 1.85 6.65
CA PHE A 40 -11.29 2.54 6.85
C PHE A 40 -10.15 1.51 7.00
N GLY A 41 -10.27 0.56 7.92
CA GLY A 41 -9.28 -0.49 8.14
C GLY A 41 -9.01 -1.33 6.90
N LYS A 42 -10.06 -1.73 6.18
CA LYS A 42 -9.97 -2.48 4.93
C LYS A 42 -9.19 -1.71 3.86
N GLN A 43 -9.46 -0.43 3.68
CA GLN A 43 -8.72 0.41 2.75
C GLN A 43 -7.26 0.54 3.18
N TYR A 44 -7.00 0.64 4.48
CA TYR A 44 -5.66 0.79 5.03
C TYR A 44 -4.82 -0.50 4.83
N VAL A 45 -5.38 -1.68 5.16
CA VAL A 45 -4.73 -2.99 4.88
C VAL A 45 -4.48 -3.16 3.39
N ALA A 46 -5.43 -2.77 2.55
CA ALA A 46 -5.32 -2.91 1.10
C ALA A 46 -4.14 -2.12 0.48
N THR A 47 -3.60 -1.11 1.18
CA THR A 47 -2.39 -0.37 0.75
C THR A 47 -1.08 -1.06 1.09
N GLY A 48 -1.12 -2.18 1.80
CA GLY A 48 0.08 -2.87 2.29
C GLY A 48 0.59 -2.33 3.63
N ALA A 49 -0.21 -1.55 4.35
CA ALA A 49 0.12 -1.09 5.69
C ALA A 49 0.42 -2.28 6.64
N GLN A 50 1.17 -1.99 7.69
CA GLN A 50 1.39 -2.96 8.77
C GLN A 50 0.09 -3.19 9.54
N VAL A 51 -0.23 -4.46 9.82
CA VAL A 51 -1.47 -4.85 10.50
C VAL A 51 -1.58 -4.17 11.85
N LYS A 52 -0.51 -4.20 12.65
CA LYS A 52 -0.46 -3.53 13.95
C LYS A 52 -0.81 -2.05 13.88
N ARG A 53 -0.29 -1.34 12.87
CA ARG A 53 -0.61 0.08 12.66
C ARG A 53 -2.07 0.30 12.30
N VAL A 54 -2.67 -0.61 11.53
CA VAL A 54 -4.10 -0.55 11.20
C VAL A 54 -4.95 -0.72 12.45
N GLU A 55 -4.67 -1.77 13.25
CA GLU A 55 -5.36 -2.02 14.51
C GLU A 55 -5.27 -0.84 15.46
N ASP A 56 -4.07 -0.33 15.71
CA ASP A 56 -3.83 0.81 16.60
C ASP A 56 -4.59 2.08 16.12
N SER A 57 -4.61 2.30 14.80
CA SER A 57 -5.35 3.43 14.22
C SER A 57 -6.86 3.27 14.40
N MET A 58 -7.41 2.09 14.14
CA MET A 58 -8.84 1.80 14.30
C MET A 58 -9.27 1.89 15.78
N ILE A 59 -8.47 1.32 16.70
CA ILE A 59 -8.71 1.41 18.14
C ILE A 59 -8.71 2.89 18.58
N ASN A 60 -7.75 3.68 18.09
CA ASN A 60 -7.69 5.10 18.43
C ASN A 60 -8.91 5.87 17.89
N LEU A 61 -9.37 5.57 16.68
CA LEU A 61 -10.61 6.16 16.15
C LEU A 61 -11.80 5.80 17.02
N CYS A 62 -11.96 4.53 17.42
CA CYS A 62 -13.02 4.12 18.34
C CYS A 62 -12.98 4.90 19.66
N LYS A 63 -11.80 5.08 20.26
CA LYS A 63 -11.62 5.85 21.49
C LYS A 63 -12.00 7.32 21.33
N ILE A 64 -11.65 7.95 20.19
CA ILE A 64 -12.00 9.34 19.89
C ILE A 64 -13.52 9.52 19.85
N TYR A 65 -14.24 8.51 19.38
CA TYR A 65 -15.71 8.49 19.35
C TYR A 65 -16.36 7.92 20.62
N GLY A 66 -15.58 7.70 21.69
CA GLY A 66 -16.10 7.37 23.03
C GLY A 66 -16.26 5.87 23.31
N PHE A 67 -15.78 5.01 22.43
CA PHE A 67 -15.72 3.56 22.66
C PHE A 67 -14.37 3.21 23.29
N GLU A 68 -14.34 3.13 24.63
CA GLU A 68 -13.09 2.82 25.36
C GLU A 68 -12.67 1.36 25.20
N ASP A 69 -13.67 0.45 25.19
CA ASP A 69 -13.48 -0.98 25.01
C ASP A 69 -13.66 -1.33 23.51
N ALA A 70 -12.59 -1.22 22.73
CA ALA A 70 -12.54 -1.63 21.34
C ALA A 70 -11.47 -2.72 21.17
N GLU A 71 -11.89 -3.88 20.70
CA GLU A 71 -11.03 -5.00 20.35
C GLU A 71 -11.04 -5.17 18.83
N ILE A 72 -9.87 -5.03 18.22
CA ILE A 72 -9.71 -5.14 16.76
C ILE A 72 -8.62 -6.14 16.47
N TYR A 73 -8.97 -7.11 15.66
CA TYR A 73 -8.06 -8.11 15.15
C TYR A 73 -8.03 -8.05 13.63
N ALA A 74 -6.86 -7.80 13.06
CA ALA A 74 -6.68 -7.71 11.64
C ALA A 74 -5.64 -8.72 11.14
N ILE A 75 -5.89 -9.26 9.97
CA ILE A 75 -4.90 -9.95 9.13
C ILE A 75 -5.01 -9.39 7.72
N THR A 76 -4.11 -9.79 6.83
CA THR A 76 -4.08 -9.29 5.45
C THR A 76 -5.37 -9.50 4.66
N THR A 77 -6.23 -10.45 5.07
CA THR A 77 -7.45 -10.86 4.34
C THR A 77 -8.76 -10.66 5.10
N LEU A 78 -8.71 -10.35 6.40
CA LEU A 78 -9.88 -10.23 7.25
C LEU A 78 -9.60 -9.23 8.37
N ILE A 79 -10.61 -8.43 8.73
CA ILE A 79 -10.62 -7.62 9.93
C ILE A 79 -11.89 -7.94 10.71
N ILE A 80 -11.74 -8.16 12.02
CA ILE A 80 -12.84 -8.32 12.96
C ILE A 80 -12.71 -7.19 13.97
N ALA A 81 -13.80 -6.49 14.23
CA ALA A 81 -13.83 -5.42 15.23
C ALA A 81 -15.02 -5.62 16.16
N THR A 82 -14.76 -5.51 17.45
CA THR A 82 -15.77 -5.53 18.51
C THR A 82 -15.64 -4.24 19.30
N ILE A 83 -16.74 -3.53 19.46
CA ILE A 83 -16.83 -2.35 20.31
C ILE A 83 -17.93 -2.55 21.33
N LYS A 84 -17.79 -1.89 22.48
CA LYS A 84 -18.78 -1.92 23.55
C LYS A 84 -19.36 -0.53 23.75
N ASN A 85 -20.71 -0.44 23.72
CA ASN A 85 -21.38 0.81 24.01
C ASN A 85 -21.46 1.05 25.54
N LYS A 86 -21.98 2.21 25.93
CA LYS A 86 -22.15 2.57 27.34
C LYS A 86 -23.15 1.69 28.10
N ASP A 87 -24.11 1.13 27.40
CA ASP A 87 -25.12 0.22 27.98
C ASP A 87 -24.54 -1.19 28.23
N GLY A 88 -23.26 -1.40 27.86
CA GLY A 88 -22.58 -2.68 28.03
C GLY A 88 -22.85 -3.66 26.90
N GLU A 89 -23.54 -3.25 25.83
CA GLU A 89 -23.80 -4.10 24.66
C GLU A 89 -22.59 -4.18 23.75
N HIS A 90 -22.31 -5.36 23.22
CA HIS A 90 -21.21 -5.61 22.30
C HIS A 90 -21.70 -5.62 20.85
N PHE A 91 -21.01 -4.88 20.00
CA PHE A 91 -21.23 -4.84 18.57
C PHE A 91 -20.00 -5.43 17.89
N THR A 92 -20.21 -6.51 17.14
CA THR A 92 -19.14 -7.21 16.44
C THR A 92 -19.47 -7.29 14.96
N GLN A 93 -18.56 -6.79 14.13
CA GLN A 93 -18.66 -6.91 12.68
C GLN A 93 -17.31 -7.34 12.09
N SER A 94 -17.34 -7.85 10.86
CA SER A 94 -16.13 -8.26 10.15
C SER A 94 -16.17 -7.82 8.69
N VAL A 95 -15.01 -7.55 8.12
CA VAL A 95 -14.89 -7.21 6.71
C VAL A 95 -13.77 -8.01 6.06
N ARG A 96 -14.06 -8.56 4.88
CA ARG A 96 -13.09 -9.27 4.08
C ARG A 96 -12.26 -8.30 3.23
N VAL A 97 -10.93 -8.42 3.28
CA VAL A 97 -9.99 -7.70 2.42
C VAL A 97 -9.64 -8.60 1.23
N THR A 98 -10.14 -8.24 0.05
CA THR A 98 -9.98 -9.05 -1.18
C THR A 98 -8.83 -8.58 -2.06
N LYS A 99 -8.26 -7.41 -1.78
CA LYS A 99 -7.14 -6.83 -2.53
C LYS A 99 -6.11 -6.34 -1.53
N SER A 100 -4.89 -6.77 -1.70
CA SER A 100 -3.74 -6.24 -0.99
C SER A 100 -2.63 -5.92 -1.98
N GLY A 101 -1.83 -4.94 -1.68
CA GLY A 101 -0.70 -4.55 -2.50
C GLY A 101 0.00 -3.35 -1.88
N THR A 102 1.19 -3.01 -2.36
CA THR A 102 1.91 -1.83 -1.87
C THR A 102 1.52 -0.61 -2.70
N ASP A 103 0.75 0.31 -2.12
CA ASP A 103 0.39 1.61 -2.72
C ASP A 103 0.66 2.74 -1.72
N LEU A 104 1.89 3.28 -1.79
CA LEU A 104 2.35 4.32 -0.86
C LEU A 104 1.57 5.64 -1.01
N GLY A 105 1.15 5.98 -2.24
CA GLY A 105 0.35 7.17 -2.47
C GLY A 105 -1.02 7.06 -1.79
N ARG A 106 -1.67 5.91 -1.92
CA ARG A 106 -2.94 5.64 -1.24
C ARG A 106 -2.77 5.54 0.28
N LEU A 107 -1.64 4.98 0.74
CA LEU A 107 -1.30 4.93 2.16
C LEU A 107 -1.20 6.33 2.77
N GLU A 108 -0.58 7.27 2.05
CA GLU A 108 -0.47 8.67 2.48
C GLU A 108 -1.86 9.35 2.56
N GLU A 109 -2.70 9.18 1.54
CA GLU A 109 -4.08 9.68 1.54
C GLU A 109 -4.88 9.18 2.75
N ILE A 110 -4.79 7.89 3.07
CA ILE A 110 -5.48 7.31 4.24
C ILE A 110 -4.91 7.86 5.55
N ASN A 111 -3.60 8.08 5.63
CA ASN A 111 -2.99 8.72 6.79
C ASN A 111 -3.47 10.18 6.98
N GLU A 112 -3.68 10.92 5.89
CA GLU A 112 -4.26 12.27 5.94
C GLU A 112 -5.72 12.23 6.42
N VAL A 113 -6.52 11.29 5.90
CA VAL A 113 -7.88 11.05 6.38
C VAL A 113 -7.89 10.71 7.87
N TYR A 114 -7.04 9.81 8.32
CA TYR A 114 -6.88 9.47 9.73
C TYR A 114 -6.57 10.70 10.59
N LYS A 115 -5.57 11.50 10.20
CA LYS A 115 -5.20 12.72 10.93
C LYS A 115 -6.35 13.73 10.98
N TYR A 116 -7.08 13.88 9.87
CA TYR A 116 -8.23 14.76 9.82
C TYR A 116 -9.33 14.30 10.79
N ILE A 117 -9.69 13.02 10.77
CA ILE A 117 -10.69 12.46 11.70
C ILE A 117 -10.27 12.67 13.15
N CYS A 118 -9.00 12.40 13.48
CA CYS A 118 -8.46 12.60 14.83
C CYS A 118 -8.54 14.06 15.30
N SER A 119 -8.34 15.03 14.40
CA SER A 119 -8.29 16.45 14.77
C SER A 119 -9.66 17.12 14.74
N ALA A 120 -10.48 16.81 13.73
CA ALA A 120 -11.75 17.48 13.48
C ALA A 120 -12.94 16.80 14.17
N LYS A 121 -12.84 15.48 14.45
CA LYS A 121 -13.93 14.64 14.97
C LYS A 121 -15.24 14.90 14.18
N PRO A 122 -15.27 14.59 12.89
CA PRO A 122 -16.46 14.81 12.06
C PRO A 122 -17.66 14.05 12.61
N ASP A 123 -18.87 14.48 12.27
CA ASP A 123 -20.08 13.70 12.54
C ASP A 123 -20.13 12.42 11.69
N LEU A 124 -21.10 11.54 11.94
CA LEU A 124 -21.17 10.24 11.26
C LEU A 124 -21.40 10.38 9.75
N GLU A 125 -22.19 11.36 9.31
CA GLU A 125 -22.43 11.58 7.86
C GLU A 125 -21.15 12.02 7.15
N GLU A 126 -20.41 12.93 7.74
CA GLU A 126 -19.13 13.40 7.21
C GLU A 126 -18.08 12.29 7.28
N LEU A 127 -18.05 11.48 8.35
CA LEU A 127 -17.16 10.32 8.51
C LEU A 127 -17.37 9.32 7.38
N ASP A 128 -18.62 8.89 7.15
CA ASP A 128 -19.00 7.98 6.06
C ASP A 128 -18.54 8.53 4.70
N ARG A 129 -18.84 9.80 4.42
CA ARG A 129 -18.46 10.44 3.17
C ARG A 129 -16.95 10.46 2.94
N ILE A 130 -16.16 10.79 3.98
CA ILE A 130 -14.69 10.89 3.87
C ILE A 130 -14.07 9.52 3.68
N ILE A 131 -14.56 8.50 4.39
CA ILE A 131 -14.03 7.14 4.31
C ILE A 131 -14.43 6.49 2.98
N LYS A 132 -15.70 6.58 2.58
CA LYS A 132 -16.19 5.92 1.35
C LYS A 132 -15.82 6.67 0.08
N HIS A 133 -15.65 7.99 0.15
CA HIS A 133 -15.34 8.85 -1.00
C HIS A 133 -14.05 9.68 -0.81
N PRO A 134 -12.91 9.04 -0.54
CA PRO A 134 -11.66 9.77 -0.35
C PRO A 134 -11.22 10.48 -1.65
N LYS A 135 -10.64 11.65 -1.49
CA LYS A 135 -10.04 12.39 -2.60
C LYS A 135 -8.87 11.57 -3.15
N LYS A 136 -8.97 11.09 -4.38
CA LYS A 136 -7.90 10.32 -5.03
C LYS A 136 -6.91 11.26 -5.69
N THR A 137 -5.75 11.41 -5.12
CA THR A 137 -4.63 12.11 -5.76
C THR A 137 -3.87 11.13 -6.65
N LYS A 138 -4.12 11.16 -7.94
CA LYS A 138 -3.36 10.32 -8.87
C LYS A 138 -2.05 11.01 -9.22
N PRO A 139 -0.88 10.37 -8.99
CA PRO A 139 0.38 10.92 -9.46
C PRO A 139 0.33 11.07 -10.98
N LYS A 140 0.87 12.19 -11.49
CA LYS A 140 0.93 12.44 -12.94
C LYS A 140 1.72 11.30 -13.60
N PRO A 141 1.22 10.68 -14.68
CA PRO A 141 1.84 9.51 -15.32
C PRO A 141 3.28 9.79 -15.77
N PHE A 142 3.59 11.02 -16.13
CA PHE A 142 4.93 11.45 -16.53
C PHE A 142 5.98 11.28 -15.42
N PHE A 143 5.69 11.68 -14.17
CA PHE A 143 6.64 11.51 -13.06
C PHE A 143 6.87 10.03 -12.75
N LYS A 144 5.84 9.20 -12.92
CA LYS A 144 5.98 7.76 -12.72
C LYS A 144 6.91 7.14 -13.78
N LEU A 145 6.76 7.53 -15.05
CA LEU A 145 7.65 7.12 -16.13
C LEU A 145 9.11 7.49 -15.84
N ILE A 146 9.37 8.74 -15.45
CA ILE A 146 10.72 9.18 -15.07
C ILE A 146 11.26 8.33 -13.91
N GLY A 147 10.43 8.03 -12.92
CA GLY A 147 10.81 7.18 -11.78
C GLY A 147 11.29 5.80 -12.22
N TYR A 148 10.58 5.14 -13.15
CA TYR A 148 11.00 3.84 -13.70
C TYR A 148 12.34 3.92 -14.43
N MET A 149 12.52 4.93 -15.29
CA MET A 149 13.77 5.15 -16.04
C MET A 149 14.96 5.39 -15.10
N LEU A 150 14.79 6.31 -14.15
CA LEU A 150 15.85 6.66 -13.21
C LEU A 150 16.20 5.50 -12.29
N ALA A 151 15.21 4.77 -11.81
CA ALA A 151 15.44 3.62 -10.93
C ALA A 151 16.23 2.53 -11.68
N ALA A 152 15.74 2.05 -12.84
CA ALA A 152 16.44 1.03 -13.62
C ALA A 152 17.88 1.46 -13.97
N GLY A 153 18.04 2.65 -14.55
CA GLY A 153 19.33 3.16 -14.99
C GLY A 153 20.32 3.36 -13.83
N SER A 154 19.88 3.97 -12.72
CA SER A 154 20.75 4.21 -11.57
C SER A 154 21.17 2.92 -10.87
N PHE A 155 20.28 1.93 -10.75
CA PHE A 155 20.66 0.64 -10.18
C PHE A 155 21.61 -0.15 -11.10
N ALA A 156 21.45 -0.10 -12.42
CA ALA A 156 22.40 -0.70 -13.33
C ALA A 156 23.82 -0.13 -13.13
N ILE A 157 23.95 1.19 -13.01
CA ILE A 157 25.24 1.87 -12.74
C ILE A 157 25.74 1.53 -11.32
N PHE A 158 24.86 1.56 -10.31
CA PHE A 158 25.20 1.26 -8.92
C PHE A 158 25.81 -0.15 -8.75
N PHE A 159 25.32 -1.12 -9.48
CA PHE A 159 25.84 -2.49 -9.48
C PHE A 159 27.07 -2.70 -10.41
N GLY A 160 27.68 -1.61 -10.87
CA GLY A 160 28.95 -1.63 -11.58
C GLY A 160 28.82 -1.63 -13.11
N GLY A 161 27.65 -1.31 -13.66
CA GLY A 161 27.47 -1.03 -15.07
C GLY A 161 28.05 0.35 -15.46
N ASN A 162 28.34 0.51 -16.74
CA ASN A 162 28.75 1.79 -17.29
C ASN A 162 27.55 2.68 -17.66
N LEU A 163 27.79 3.86 -18.18
CA LEU A 163 26.72 4.81 -18.55
C LEU A 163 25.83 4.25 -19.67
N ARG A 164 26.38 3.43 -20.60
CA ARG A 164 25.60 2.80 -21.66
C ARG A 164 24.65 1.75 -21.10
N ASP A 165 25.12 0.94 -20.13
CA ASP A 165 24.29 -0.04 -19.45
C ASP A 165 23.14 0.64 -18.69
N GLY A 166 23.43 1.77 -18.00
CA GLY A 166 22.43 2.58 -17.34
C GLY A 166 21.37 3.16 -18.30
N LEU A 167 21.79 3.63 -19.47
CA LEU A 167 20.86 4.10 -20.50
C LEU A 167 20.03 2.97 -21.09
N ALA A 168 20.64 1.80 -21.35
CA ALA A 168 19.92 0.61 -21.82
C ALA A 168 18.87 0.15 -20.80
N ALA A 169 19.24 0.05 -19.52
CA ALA A 169 18.29 -0.26 -18.44
C ALA A 169 17.17 0.78 -18.34
N ALA A 170 17.47 2.08 -18.46
CA ALA A 170 16.44 3.12 -18.47
C ALA A 170 15.42 2.95 -19.60
N VAL A 171 15.86 2.52 -20.81
CA VAL A 171 14.97 2.22 -21.94
C VAL A 171 14.10 1.01 -21.65
N VAL A 172 14.66 -0.06 -21.07
CA VAL A 172 13.87 -1.22 -20.62
C VAL A 172 12.87 -0.80 -19.54
N GLY A 173 13.28 0.09 -18.62
CA GLY A 173 12.40 0.69 -17.59
C GLY A 173 11.17 1.40 -18.16
N ILE A 174 11.31 2.08 -19.34
CA ILE A 174 10.14 2.66 -20.05
C ILE A 174 9.15 1.54 -20.43
N PHE A 175 9.66 0.46 -20.99
CA PHE A 175 8.81 -0.65 -21.40
C PHE A 175 8.11 -1.31 -20.21
N ILE A 176 8.82 -1.51 -19.10
CA ILE A 176 8.24 -2.03 -17.85
C ILE A 176 7.12 -1.10 -17.36
N TYR A 177 7.32 0.22 -17.39
CA TYR A 177 6.27 1.20 -17.05
C TYR A 177 5.05 1.06 -17.97
N LEU A 178 5.24 0.94 -19.27
CA LEU A 178 4.13 0.77 -20.24
C LEU A 178 3.36 -0.53 -19.98
N MET A 179 4.07 -1.61 -19.68
CA MET A 179 3.45 -2.87 -19.27
C MET A 179 2.64 -2.71 -17.97
N ASP A 180 3.23 -2.12 -16.93
CA ASP A 180 2.54 -1.87 -15.65
C ASP A 180 1.27 -1.05 -15.86
N TYR A 181 1.34 0.00 -16.66
CA TYR A 181 0.19 0.84 -16.99
C TYR A 181 -0.92 0.05 -17.70
N HIS A 182 -0.56 -0.77 -18.69
CA HIS A 182 -1.52 -1.52 -19.49
C HIS A 182 -2.14 -2.71 -18.73
N PHE A 183 -1.34 -3.45 -17.96
CA PHE A 183 -1.80 -4.62 -17.21
C PHE A 183 -2.62 -4.25 -15.97
N ARG A 184 -2.34 -3.13 -15.31
CA ARG A 184 -3.20 -2.63 -14.21
C ARG A 184 -4.64 -2.38 -14.64
N LEU A 185 -4.87 -2.02 -15.91
CA LEU A 185 -6.21 -1.84 -16.46
C LEU A 185 -6.97 -3.18 -16.58
N LYS A 186 -6.27 -4.31 -16.75
CA LYS A 186 -6.83 -5.63 -17.00
C LYS A 186 -7.07 -6.49 -15.75
N LYS A 187 -6.73 -6.01 -14.53
CA LYS A 187 -6.88 -6.74 -13.26
C LYS A 187 -6.26 -8.15 -13.28
N ILE A 188 -5.12 -8.33 -13.93
CA ILE A 188 -4.41 -9.61 -14.03
C ILE A 188 -3.76 -9.93 -12.68
N ASN A 189 -3.62 -11.22 -12.37
CA ASN A 189 -2.91 -11.69 -11.18
C ASN A 189 -1.46 -11.17 -11.18
N ASN A 190 -1.02 -10.64 -10.02
CA ASN A 190 0.28 -9.99 -9.87
C ASN A 190 1.46 -10.92 -10.19
N ILE A 191 1.37 -12.21 -9.84
CA ILE A 191 2.43 -13.19 -10.10
C ILE A 191 2.57 -13.43 -11.61
N VAL A 192 1.44 -13.59 -12.31
CA VAL A 192 1.42 -13.78 -13.79
C VAL A 192 1.95 -12.53 -14.48
N TYR A 193 1.55 -11.34 -14.02
CA TYR A 193 2.08 -10.08 -14.51
C TYR A 193 3.60 -10.03 -14.32
N THR A 194 4.10 -10.30 -13.11
CA THR A 194 5.53 -10.24 -12.79
C THR A 194 6.34 -11.21 -13.65
N LEU A 195 5.90 -12.46 -13.79
CA LEU A 195 6.56 -13.44 -14.66
C LEU A 195 6.66 -12.94 -16.11
N THR A 196 5.54 -12.45 -16.64
CA THR A 196 5.45 -11.99 -18.03
C THR A 196 6.30 -10.73 -18.25
N ALA A 197 6.22 -9.77 -17.33
CA ALA A 197 6.97 -8.52 -17.41
C ALA A 197 8.47 -8.75 -17.27
N SER A 198 8.89 -9.65 -16.38
CA SER A 198 10.29 -10.03 -16.20
C SER A 198 10.86 -10.77 -17.42
N PHE A 199 10.05 -11.63 -18.06
CA PHE A 199 10.44 -12.28 -19.30
C PHE A 199 10.72 -11.25 -20.40
N PHE A 200 9.81 -10.32 -20.64
CA PHE A 200 9.99 -9.29 -21.66
C PHE A 200 11.10 -8.29 -21.31
N ALA A 201 11.26 -7.92 -20.04
CA ALA A 201 12.38 -7.09 -19.61
C ALA A 201 13.73 -7.77 -19.89
N GLY A 202 13.87 -9.06 -19.54
CA GLY A 202 15.05 -9.84 -19.85
C GLY A 202 15.31 -9.97 -21.36
N ALA A 203 14.27 -10.20 -22.15
CA ALA A 203 14.37 -10.26 -23.61
C ALA A 203 14.86 -8.93 -24.20
N LEU A 204 14.33 -7.79 -23.71
CA LEU A 204 14.76 -6.45 -24.14
C LEU A 204 16.19 -6.13 -23.69
N ALA A 205 16.62 -6.57 -22.52
CA ALA A 205 18.00 -6.44 -22.06
C ALA A 205 18.96 -7.21 -23.00
N ILE A 206 18.62 -8.44 -23.42
CA ILE A 206 19.39 -9.23 -24.39
C ILE A 206 19.47 -8.50 -25.72
N ILE A 207 18.33 -8.05 -26.25
CA ILE A 207 18.24 -7.33 -27.51
C ILE A 207 19.05 -6.03 -27.47
N SER A 208 18.96 -5.28 -26.39
CA SER A 208 19.72 -4.01 -26.23
C SER A 208 21.23 -4.24 -26.25
N THR A 209 21.71 -5.30 -25.62
CA THR A 209 23.12 -5.69 -25.66
C THR A 209 23.54 -6.18 -27.04
N TYR A 210 22.70 -6.98 -27.70
CA TYR A 210 22.97 -7.46 -29.09
C TYR A 210 23.15 -6.30 -30.08
N PHE A 211 22.36 -5.22 -29.96
CA PHE A 211 22.49 -4.02 -30.78
C PHE A 211 23.55 -3.03 -30.28
N GLY A 212 24.31 -3.35 -29.22
CA GLY A 212 25.38 -2.51 -28.72
C GLY A 212 24.92 -1.27 -27.95
N LEU A 213 23.65 -1.21 -27.52
CA LEU A 213 23.13 -0.14 -26.66
C LEU A 213 23.67 -0.24 -25.23
N GLY A 214 23.99 -1.44 -24.77
CA GLY A 214 24.66 -1.75 -23.51
C GLY A 214 25.77 -2.77 -23.73
N GLU A 215 26.71 -2.86 -22.79
CA GLU A 215 27.87 -3.74 -22.85
C GLU A 215 27.77 -4.92 -21.89
N ASN A 216 27.18 -4.69 -20.70
CA ASN A 216 27.11 -5.66 -19.60
C ASN A 216 25.67 -6.04 -19.33
N ILE A 217 25.20 -7.12 -19.96
CA ILE A 217 23.82 -7.60 -19.83
C ILE A 217 23.41 -7.90 -18.38
N ASP A 218 24.33 -8.44 -17.57
CA ASP A 218 24.09 -8.71 -16.15
C ASP A 218 23.75 -7.43 -15.38
N LYS A 219 24.40 -6.31 -15.67
CA LYS A 219 24.17 -5.02 -15.03
C LYS A 219 22.83 -4.40 -15.45
N ILE A 220 22.50 -4.52 -16.74
CA ILE A 220 21.20 -4.08 -17.27
C ILE A 220 20.09 -4.88 -16.59
N MET A 221 20.18 -6.21 -16.59
CA MET A 221 19.18 -7.07 -15.97
C MET A 221 19.02 -6.79 -14.48
N ILE A 222 20.10 -6.60 -13.71
CA ILE A 222 20.03 -6.27 -12.28
C ILE A 222 19.32 -4.94 -12.07
N GLY A 223 19.62 -3.92 -12.89
CA GLY A 223 18.93 -2.62 -12.84
C GLY A 223 17.42 -2.75 -13.00
N ASP A 224 17.00 -3.55 -13.99
CA ASP A 224 15.58 -3.77 -14.29
C ASP A 224 14.89 -4.65 -13.23
N ILE A 225 15.57 -5.67 -12.70
CA ILE A 225 15.07 -6.53 -11.62
C ILE A 225 14.69 -5.72 -10.39
N MET A 226 15.43 -4.64 -10.08
CA MET A 226 15.14 -3.78 -8.93
C MET A 226 13.76 -3.13 -8.98
N LEU A 227 13.17 -2.97 -10.17
CA LEU A 227 11.81 -2.47 -10.32
C LEU A 227 10.73 -3.48 -9.87
N PHE A 228 11.06 -4.75 -9.82
CA PHE A 228 10.14 -5.84 -9.48
C PHE A 228 10.33 -6.40 -8.07
N ILE A 229 11.51 -6.20 -7.47
CA ILE A 229 11.81 -6.79 -6.14
C ILE A 229 10.81 -6.32 -5.10
N PRO A 230 10.14 -7.26 -4.40
CA PRO A 230 9.14 -6.94 -3.38
C PRO A 230 9.80 -6.55 -2.05
N GLY A 231 10.70 -5.54 -2.06
CA GLY A 231 11.51 -5.16 -0.90
C GLY A 231 10.68 -4.72 0.29
N LEU A 232 9.69 -3.85 0.08
CA LEU A 232 8.79 -3.39 1.14
C LEU A 232 7.94 -4.53 1.70
N LEU A 233 7.51 -5.47 0.86
CA LEU A 233 6.74 -6.63 1.30
C LEU A 233 7.59 -7.53 2.22
N LEU A 234 8.86 -7.76 1.88
CA LEU A 234 9.83 -8.50 2.70
C LEU A 234 10.09 -7.81 4.05
N VAL A 235 10.37 -6.50 4.03
CA VAL A 235 10.59 -5.74 5.26
C VAL A 235 9.36 -5.77 6.16
N ASN A 236 8.19 -5.52 5.58
CA ASN A 236 6.92 -5.57 6.32
C ASN A 236 6.64 -6.96 6.88
N SER A 237 6.98 -8.05 6.16
CA SER A 237 6.78 -9.41 6.66
C SER A 237 7.58 -9.68 7.94
N VAL A 238 8.84 -9.25 7.97
CA VAL A 238 9.70 -9.38 9.15
C VAL A 238 9.19 -8.51 10.31
N GLN A 239 8.77 -7.28 10.03
CA GLN A 239 8.24 -6.38 11.04
C GLN A 239 6.93 -6.90 11.67
N GLU A 240 6.02 -7.49 10.86
CA GLU A 240 4.81 -8.14 11.39
C GLU A 240 5.18 -9.29 12.36
N MET A 241 6.15 -10.13 11.99
CA MET A 241 6.60 -11.23 12.85
C MET A 241 7.19 -10.71 14.16
N PHE A 242 7.97 -9.62 14.15
CA PHE A 242 8.46 -8.98 15.36
C PHE A 242 7.34 -8.41 16.23
N ASN A 243 6.26 -7.92 15.62
CA ASN A 243 5.07 -7.44 16.31
C ASN A 243 4.16 -8.57 16.83
N LYS A 244 4.59 -9.84 16.68
CA LYS A 244 3.84 -11.06 17.02
C LYS A 244 2.66 -11.38 16.07
N ASP A 245 2.50 -10.65 14.98
CA ASP A 245 1.52 -10.93 13.93
C ASP A 245 2.07 -11.94 12.92
N ILE A 246 2.38 -13.16 13.44
CA ILE A 246 3.09 -14.20 12.67
C ILE A 246 2.30 -14.60 11.42
N VAL A 247 0.98 -14.69 11.50
CA VAL A 247 0.13 -15.09 10.37
C VAL A 247 0.21 -14.06 9.23
N ALA A 248 0.10 -12.77 9.54
CA ALA A 248 0.22 -11.70 8.57
C ALA A 248 1.66 -11.63 7.99
N GLY A 249 2.67 -11.77 8.85
CA GLY A 249 4.07 -11.79 8.44
C GLY A 249 4.39 -12.96 7.51
N LEU A 250 3.95 -14.18 7.85
CA LEU A 250 4.16 -15.36 7.03
C LEU A 250 3.46 -15.27 5.68
N TYR A 251 2.22 -14.75 5.65
CA TYR A 251 1.50 -14.50 4.41
C TYR A 251 2.30 -13.57 3.47
N LYS A 252 2.77 -12.43 3.98
CA LYS A 252 3.57 -11.47 3.21
C LYS A 252 4.90 -12.07 2.74
N LEU A 253 5.55 -12.89 3.58
CA LEU A 253 6.79 -13.58 3.22
C LEU A 253 6.58 -14.56 2.06
N ILE A 254 5.55 -15.39 2.13
CA ILE A 254 5.19 -16.33 1.07
C ILE A 254 4.88 -15.60 -0.23
N GLU A 255 4.10 -14.52 -0.18
CA GLU A 255 3.80 -13.68 -1.34
C GLU A 255 5.07 -13.10 -1.97
N ALA A 256 6.02 -12.63 -1.15
CA ALA A 256 7.30 -12.12 -1.61
C ALA A 256 8.15 -13.22 -2.28
N LEU A 257 8.17 -14.43 -1.73
CA LEU A 257 8.88 -15.57 -2.30
C LEU A 257 8.30 -15.99 -3.65
N PHE A 258 6.98 -16.07 -3.78
CA PHE A 258 6.32 -16.33 -5.07
C PHE A 258 6.63 -15.26 -6.11
N THR A 259 6.64 -13.98 -5.69
CA THR A 259 7.01 -12.87 -6.58
C THR A 259 8.47 -12.99 -7.03
N ALA A 260 9.39 -13.27 -6.10
CA ALA A 260 10.82 -13.47 -6.43
C ALA A 260 11.02 -14.67 -7.39
N THR A 261 10.31 -15.77 -7.17
CA THR A 261 10.35 -16.94 -8.07
C THR A 261 9.82 -16.60 -9.46
N ALA A 262 8.75 -15.80 -9.55
CA ALA A 262 8.21 -15.33 -10.83
C ALA A 262 9.22 -14.45 -11.58
N ILE A 263 9.91 -13.54 -10.88
CA ILE A 263 10.97 -12.70 -11.45
C ILE A 263 12.09 -13.58 -12.00
N ALA A 264 12.64 -14.46 -11.17
CA ALA A 264 13.72 -15.36 -11.58
C ALA A 264 13.32 -16.25 -12.75
N GLY A 265 12.10 -16.82 -12.73
CA GLY A 265 11.56 -17.62 -13.82
C GLY A 265 11.43 -16.85 -15.13
N GLY A 266 10.95 -15.61 -15.09
CA GLY A 266 10.84 -14.75 -16.28
C GLY A 266 12.19 -14.47 -16.92
N TYR A 267 13.17 -14.01 -16.13
CA TYR A 267 14.53 -13.77 -16.65
C TYR A 267 15.23 -15.06 -17.12
N ALA A 268 15.08 -16.16 -16.39
CA ALA A 268 15.65 -17.44 -16.80
C ALA A 268 15.09 -17.90 -18.15
N LEU A 269 13.78 -17.78 -18.36
CA LEU A 269 13.15 -18.11 -19.64
C LEU A 269 13.67 -17.23 -20.78
N SER A 270 13.85 -15.92 -20.56
CA SER A 270 14.40 -15.03 -21.57
C SER A 270 15.84 -15.42 -21.95
N MET A 271 16.67 -15.76 -20.94
CA MET A 271 18.05 -16.22 -21.19
C MET A 271 18.13 -17.56 -21.90
N ILE A 272 17.25 -18.51 -21.58
CA ILE A 272 17.21 -19.82 -22.28
C ILE A 272 16.82 -19.66 -23.75
N LEU A 273 15.80 -18.82 -24.03
CA LEU A 273 15.26 -18.67 -25.37
C LEU A 273 16.09 -17.74 -26.26
N LEU A 274 16.64 -16.68 -25.72
CA LEU A 274 17.29 -15.61 -26.48
C LEU A 274 18.78 -15.44 -26.17
N GLY A 275 19.31 -16.05 -25.12
CA GLY A 275 20.72 -15.91 -24.71
C GLY A 275 21.72 -16.40 -25.77
N GLY A 276 21.28 -17.26 -26.70
CA GLY A 276 22.08 -17.66 -27.86
C GLY A 276 22.44 -16.52 -28.83
N MET A 277 21.73 -15.37 -28.75
CA MET A 277 22.05 -14.18 -29.57
C MET A 277 23.29 -13.43 -29.05
N LEU A 278 23.76 -13.72 -27.85
CA LEU A 278 24.93 -13.06 -27.23
C LEU A 278 26.24 -13.77 -27.49
N LYS A 279 26.21 -14.88 -28.21
CA LYS A 279 27.37 -15.63 -28.72
C LYS A 279 27.70 -15.15 -30.15
#